data_7b613e622d33ac24a7c3b090f74e39cc
#
_entry.id   7b613e622d33ac24a7c3b090f74e39cc
#
_cell.length_a   1.000
_cell.length_b   1.000
_cell.length_c   1.000
_cell.angle_alpha   90.00
_cell.angle_beta   90.00
_cell.angle_gamma   90.00
#
_symmetry.space_group_name_H-M   'P 1'
#
loop_
_entity.id
_entity.type
_entity.pdbx_description
1 polymer ?
#
loop_
_entity_poly.entity_id
_entity_poly.type
_entity_poly.pdbx_seq_one_letter_code
_entity_poly.pdbx_strand_id
1 'polypeptide(L)'
;MIAQGNAISHGARAIEYSIDKDKARLVKVNDLPENIEPLAMWSRMMQHQHQCMKDRYNPKPITLNALRFEISPAKEESAGWTMTDWQNLADEFIAVLDSIDRRCGKPDSHLKPTNIKNSQYVVSLHTDSKSGIPHLHIVANRIDNMGKTNDAHYIGERAVHAANIINERRGWVQ
;
A
#
# COMPACT_ATOMS: atom_id res chain seq x y z
N MET A 1 4.48 11.88 10.58
CA MET A 1 4.22 10.54 10.01
C MET A 1 5.47 10.01 9.31
N ILE A 2 5.76 8.74 9.45
CA ILE A 2 6.78 8.02 8.67
C ILE A 2 6.11 7.00 7.75
N ALA A 3 6.76 6.66 6.64
CA ALA A 3 6.29 5.60 5.75
C ALA A 3 7.46 4.79 5.19
N GLN A 4 7.19 3.52 4.91
CA GLN A 4 8.07 2.60 4.20
C GLN A 4 7.31 1.95 3.04
N GLY A 5 8.02 1.61 1.97
CA GLY A 5 7.44 0.94 0.82
C GLY A 5 8.42 -0.09 0.22
N ASN A 6 7.91 -1.27 -0.12
CA ASN A 6 8.70 -2.35 -0.70
C ASN A 6 7.88 -3.11 -1.76
N ALA A 7 8.55 -3.55 -2.82
CA ALA A 7 8.01 -4.60 -3.68
C ALA A 7 8.41 -5.96 -3.11
N ILE A 8 7.46 -6.87 -2.99
CA ILE A 8 7.64 -8.15 -2.31
C ILE A 8 7.18 -9.33 -3.16
N SER A 9 7.76 -10.52 -2.92
CA SER A 9 7.39 -11.80 -3.56
C SER A 9 6.52 -12.70 -2.68
N HIS A 10 6.21 -12.28 -1.44
CA HIS A 10 5.51 -13.06 -0.42
C HIS A 10 4.20 -12.39 0.01
N GLY A 11 3.40 -11.93 -0.96
CA GLY A 11 2.15 -11.20 -0.71
C GLY A 11 1.15 -11.97 0.14
N ALA A 12 1.05 -13.30 -0.01
CA ALA A 12 0.20 -14.14 0.84
C ALA A 12 0.54 -13.95 2.34
N ARG A 13 1.81 -14.10 2.70
CA ARG A 13 2.27 -13.92 4.09
C ARG A 13 2.11 -12.49 4.58
N ALA A 14 2.26 -11.51 3.68
CA ALA A 14 2.08 -10.11 4.03
C ALA A 14 0.62 -9.81 4.37
N ILE A 15 -0.35 -10.34 3.62
CA ILE A 15 -1.79 -10.18 3.91
C ILE A 15 -2.14 -10.94 5.19
N GLU A 16 -1.74 -12.21 5.31
CA GLU A 16 -1.96 -13.03 6.49
C GLU A 16 -1.42 -12.34 7.75
N TYR A 17 -0.15 -11.91 7.72
CA TYR A 17 0.45 -11.15 8.82
C TYR A 17 -0.33 -9.87 9.14
N SER A 18 -0.85 -9.19 8.13
CA SER A 18 -1.53 -7.91 8.31
C SER A 18 -2.94 -8.05 8.88
N ILE A 19 -3.61 -9.21 8.73
CA ILE A 19 -5.02 -9.41 9.13
C ILE A 19 -5.15 -10.36 10.33
N ASP A 20 -4.37 -11.43 10.40
CA ASP A 20 -4.55 -12.53 11.38
C ASP A 20 -3.90 -12.31 12.75
N LYS A 21 -3.34 -11.14 13.01
CA LYS A 21 -2.80 -10.85 14.34
C LYS A 21 -3.91 -10.46 15.31
N ASP A 22 -3.78 -10.88 16.56
CA ASP A 22 -4.73 -10.59 17.67
C ASP A 22 -5.05 -9.10 17.83
N LYS A 23 -4.16 -8.22 17.38
CA LYS A 23 -4.28 -6.76 17.45
C LYS A 23 -4.37 -6.07 16.09
N ALA A 24 -4.56 -6.84 15.04
CA ALA A 24 -4.81 -6.32 13.70
C ALA A 24 -6.32 -6.11 13.49
N ARG A 25 -6.66 -5.03 12.81
CA ARG A 25 -8.04 -4.74 12.40
C ARG A 25 -8.06 -4.43 10.92
N LEU A 26 -8.93 -5.10 10.18
CA LEU A 26 -9.19 -4.76 8.79
C LEU A 26 -9.77 -3.33 8.73
N VAL A 27 -9.14 -2.46 7.96
CA VAL A 27 -9.55 -1.07 7.76
C VAL A 27 -10.33 -0.93 6.46
N LYS A 28 -9.80 -1.50 5.38
CA LYS A 28 -10.38 -1.38 4.05
C LYS A 28 -9.86 -2.47 3.13
N VAL A 29 -10.71 -2.91 2.22
CA VAL A 29 -10.31 -3.65 1.02
C VAL A 29 -10.77 -2.92 -0.24
N ASN A 30 -10.08 -3.10 -1.35
CA ASN A 30 -10.48 -2.56 -2.64
C ASN A 30 -10.50 -3.69 -3.68
N ASP A 31 -11.60 -3.81 -4.40
CA ASP A 31 -11.85 -4.83 -5.42
C ASP A 31 -11.56 -6.28 -4.96
N LEU A 32 -11.78 -6.54 -3.66
CA LEU A 32 -11.70 -7.83 -3.01
C LEU A 32 -12.89 -8.01 -2.08
N PRO A 33 -13.42 -9.22 -1.91
CA PRO A 33 -14.44 -9.48 -0.89
C PRO A 33 -13.88 -9.28 0.53
N GLU A 34 -14.63 -8.60 1.39
CA GLU A 34 -14.22 -8.32 2.78
C GLU A 34 -14.27 -9.56 3.69
N ASN A 35 -15.16 -10.51 3.38
CA ASN A 35 -15.48 -11.65 4.25
C ASN A 35 -14.82 -12.96 3.76
N ILE A 36 -13.60 -12.90 3.26
CA ILE A 36 -12.83 -14.06 2.87
C ILE A 36 -11.49 -14.10 3.60
N GLU A 37 -10.98 -15.32 3.76
CA GLU A 37 -9.69 -15.58 4.38
C GLU A 37 -8.53 -14.87 3.65
N PRO A 38 -7.46 -14.46 4.34
CA PRO A 38 -6.31 -13.78 3.76
C PRO A 38 -5.71 -14.48 2.55
N LEU A 39 -5.57 -15.81 2.62
CA LEU A 39 -5.08 -16.61 1.49
C LEU A 39 -6.03 -16.58 0.29
N ALA A 40 -7.34 -16.49 0.53
CA ALA A 40 -8.32 -16.35 -0.55
C ALA A 40 -8.23 -14.95 -1.20
N MET A 41 -7.98 -13.89 -0.42
CA MET A 41 -7.71 -12.55 -0.96
C MET A 41 -6.48 -12.57 -1.87
N TRP A 42 -5.38 -13.17 -1.41
CA TRP A 42 -4.17 -13.33 -2.20
C TRP A 42 -4.40 -14.14 -3.47
N SER A 43 -5.14 -15.24 -3.37
CA SER A 43 -5.48 -16.06 -4.54
C SER A 43 -6.25 -15.26 -5.59
N ARG A 44 -7.15 -14.36 -5.18
CA ARG A 44 -7.85 -13.44 -6.10
C ARG A 44 -6.89 -12.47 -6.78
N MET A 45 -5.94 -11.91 -6.03
CA MET A 45 -4.89 -11.03 -6.60
C MET A 45 -4.05 -11.78 -7.63
N MET A 46 -3.63 -13.01 -7.34
CA MET A 46 -2.84 -13.83 -8.25
C MET A 46 -3.63 -14.28 -9.49
N GLN A 47 -4.91 -14.59 -9.33
CA GLN A 47 -5.79 -14.91 -10.44
C GLN A 47 -5.91 -13.73 -11.41
N HIS A 48 -6.10 -12.51 -10.88
CA HIS A 48 -6.13 -11.30 -11.68
C HIS A 48 -4.80 -11.07 -12.43
N GLN A 49 -3.65 -11.18 -11.73
CA GLN A 49 -2.34 -11.10 -12.38
C GLN A 49 -2.18 -12.11 -13.51
N HIS A 50 -2.52 -13.35 -13.23
CA HIS A 50 -2.40 -14.43 -14.20
C HIS A 50 -3.26 -14.18 -15.45
N GLN A 51 -4.50 -13.75 -15.26
CA GLN A 51 -5.40 -13.41 -16.36
C GLN A 51 -4.84 -12.26 -17.20
N CYS A 52 -4.42 -11.17 -16.57
CA CYS A 52 -3.83 -10.02 -17.28
C CYS A 52 -2.52 -10.34 -17.99
N MET A 53 -1.74 -11.29 -17.46
CA MET A 53 -0.46 -11.68 -18.09
C MET A 53 -0.67 -12.57 -19.32
N LYS A 54 -1.73 -13.39 -19.37
CA LYS A 54 -2.05 -14.21 -20.55
C LYS A 54 -2.30 -13.38 -21.80
N ASP A 55 -2.89 -12.21 -21.63
CA ASP A 55 -3.31 -11.35 -22.73
C ASP A 55 -2.15 -10.47 -23.26
N ARG A 56 -0.97 -10.57 -22.67
CA ARG A 56 0.20 -9.79 -23.06
C ARG A 56 1.03 -10.50 -24.12
N TYR A 57 1.50 -9.73 -25.10
CA TYR A 57 2.52 -10.21 -26.02
C TYR A 57 3.86 -10.35 -25.29
N ASN A 58 4.44 -11.55 -25.26
CA ASN A 58 5.72 -11.87 -24.63
C ASN A 58 5.82 -11.40 -23.15
N PRO A 59 4.96 -11.92 -22.26
CA PRO A 59 4.89 -11.44 -20.87
C PRO A 59 6.16 -11.83 -20.10
N LYS A 60 6.76 -10.84 -19.42
CA LYS A 60 7.83 -11.12 -18.46
C LYS A 60 7.23 -11.52 -17.10
N PRO A 61 7.71 -12.58 -16.46
CA PRO A 61 7.25 -12.97 -15.14
C PRO A 61 7.39 -11.84 -14.11
N ILE A 62 6.37 -11.65 -13.29
CA ILE A 62 6.40 -10.71 -12.17
C ILE A 62 6.88 -11.46 -10.93
N THR A 63 8.14 -11.33 -10.57
CA THR A 63 8.73 -11.98 -9.40
C THR A 63 8.37 -11.29 -8.08
N LEU A 64 8.34 -9.94 -8.10
CA LEU A 64 7.86 -9.12 -6.99
C LEU A 64 6.40 -8.75 -7.26
N ASN A 65 5.49 -9.58 -6.80
CA ASN A 65 4.09 -9.61 -7.21
C ASN A 65 3.13 -8.80 -6.32
N ALA A 66 3.63 -8.16 -5.27
CA ALA A 66 2.88 -7.21 -4.46
C ALA A 66 3.73 -5.98 -4.10
N LEU A 67 3.05 -4.88 -3.76
CA LEU A 67 3.62 -3.71 -3.11
C LEU A 67 3.11 -3.68 -1.67
N ARG A 68 4.03 -3.51 -0.72
CA ARG A 68 3.71 -3.38 0.71
C ARG A 68 4.14 -2.02 1.21
N PHE A 69 3.25 -1.36 1.96
CA PHE A 69 3.54 -0.11 2.64
C PHE A 69 3.22 -0.23 4.12
N GLU A 70 3.99 0.46 4.92
CA GLU A 70 3.73 0.70 6.33
C GLU A 70 3.70 2.20 6.56
N ILE A 71 2.66 2.70 7.25
CA ILE A 71 2.44 4.12 7.47
C ILE A 71 2.16 4.32 8.95
N SER A 72 2.94 5.17 9.60
CA SER A 72 2.82 5.42 11.03
C SER A 72 2.80 6.93 11.31
N PRO A 73 1.64 7.52 11.62
CA PRO A 73 1.58 8.85 12.22
C PRO A 73 2.20 8.83 13.62
N ALA A 74 2.60 9.97 14.16
CA ALA A 74 3.02 10.03 15.55
C ALA A 74 1.83 9.69 16.47
N LYS A 75 2.12 9.19 17.67
CA LYS A 75 1.10 8.77 18.63
C LYS A 75 0.15 9.91 19.00
N GLU A 76 0.72 11.09 19.16
CA GLU A 76 0.00 12.31 19.51
C GLU A 76 -0.94 12.76 18.37
N GLU A 77 -0.53 12.58 17.14
CA GLU A 77 -1.29 12.96 15.94
C GLU A 77 -2.49 12.03 15.70
N SER A 78 -2.36 10.76 16.08
CA SER A 78 -3.41 9.74 15.90
C SER A 78 -4.20 9.44 17.18
N ALA A 79 -3.98 10.21 18.25
CA ALA A 79 -4.70 10.01 19.49
C ALA A 79 -6.22 10.24 19.32
N GLY A 80 -7.01 9.26 19.72
CA GLY A 80 -8.47 9.33 19.62
C GLY A 80 -9.04 9.10 18.21
N TRP A 81 -8.22 8.69 17.24
CA TRP A 81 -8.70 8.41 15.89
C TRP A 81 -9.71 7.26 15.84
N THR A 82 -10.73 7.47 15.05
CA THR A 82 -11.73 6.47 14.68
C THR A 82 -11.23 5.62 13.50
N MET A 83 -11.94 4.55 13.18
CA MET A 83 -11.64 3.74 12.00
C MET A 83 -11.75 4.56 10.70
N THR A 84 -12.66 5.52 10.65
CA THR A 84 -12.81 6.44 9.50
C THR A 84 -11.58 7.32 9.31
N ASP A 85 -10.94 7.78 10.40
CA ASP A 85 -9.71 8.58 10.29
C ASP A 85 -8.56 7.76 9.71
N TRP A 86 -8.46 6.48 10.09
CA TRP A 86 -7.48 5.55 9.53
C TRP A 86 -7.76 5.24 8.05
N GLN A 87 -9.03 5.08 7.65
CA GLN A 87 -9.40 4.95 6.24
C GLN A 87 -9.01 6.18 5.43
N ASN A 88 -9.30 7.37 5.94
CA ASN A 88 -8.96 8.64 5.31
C ASN A 88 -7.45 8.80 5.13
N LEU A 89 -6.64 8.40 6.13
CA LEU A 89 -5.18 8.42 6.01
C LEU A 89 -4.69 7.47 4.91
N ALA A 90 -5.24 6.26 4.85
CA ALA A 90 -4.87 5.29 3.81
C ALA A 90 -5.21 5.82 2.41
N ASP A 91 -6.39 6.39 2.24
CA ASP A 91 -6.86 6.94 0.97
C ASP A 91 -6.02 8.15 0.54
N GLU A 92 -5.69 9.04 1.48
CA GLU A 92 -4.80 10.18 1.22
C GLU A 92 -3.39 9.72 0.83
N PHE A 93 -2.83 8.74 1.56
CA PHE A 93 -1.51 8.20 1.24
C PHE A 93 -1.46 7.59 -0.15
N ILE A 94 -2.45 6.76 -0.50
CA ILE A 94 -2.55 6.14 -1.83
C ILE A 94 -2.68 7.22 -2.91
N ALA A 95 -3.53 8.22 -2.71
CA ALA A 95 -3.72 9.30 -3.69
C ALA A 95 -2.44 10.12 -3.90
N VAL A 96 -1.72 10.45 -2.83
CA VAL A 96 -0.44 11.16 -2.92
C VAL A 96 0.62 10.30 -3.59
N LEU A 97 0.74 9.02 -3.18
CA LEU A 97 1.70 8.08 -3.78
C LEU A 97 1.49 7.94 -5.29
N ASP A 98 0.25 7.78 -5.72
CA ASP A 98 -0.12 7.64 -7.14
C ASP A 98 0.12 8.93 -7.95
N SER A 99 0.25 10.09 -7.29
CA SER A 99 0.57 11.36 -7.95
C SER A 99 2.07 11.60 -8.15
N ILE A 100 2.95 10.79 -7.54
CA ILE A 100 4.39 10.99 -7.61
C ILE A 100 4.93 10.48 -8.95
N ASP A 101 5.34 11.41 -9.78
CA ASP A 101 5.94 11.18 -11.11
C ASP A 101 7.43 11.53 -11.18
N ARG A 102 8.02 11.97 -10.05
CA ARG A 102 9.44 12.39 -9.94
C ARG A 102 10.04 11.94 -8.62
N ARG A 103 11.36 11.80 -8.62
CA ARG A 103 12.11 11.55 -7.39
C ARG A 103 12.21 12.83 -6.55
N CYS A 104 12.19 12.68 -5.23
CA CYS A 104 12.38 13.78 -4.30
C CYS A 104 13.73 14.51 -4.56
N GLY A 105 13.71 15.83 -4.65
CA GLY A 105 14.91 16.64 -4.92
C GLY A 105 15.54 16.45 -6.30
N LYS A 106 14.87 15.76 -7.24
CA LYS A 106 15.36 15.53 -8.61
C LYS A 106 14.30 15.90 -9.64
N PRO A 107 14.12 17.19 -9.94
CA PRO A 107 13.04 17.68 -10.80
C PRO A 107 13.10 17.14 -12.24
N ASP A 108 14.29 16.82 -12.74
CA ASP A 108 14.49 16.27 -14.10
C ASP A 108 14.30 14.76 -14.20
N SER A 109 14.03 14.08 -13.07
CA SER A 109 13.72 12.64 -13.10
C SER A 109 12.27 12.43 -13.49
N HIS A 110 12.02 11.40 -14.30
CA HIS A 110 10.67 10.95 -14.63
C HIS A 110 10.45 9.55 -14.08
N LEU A 111 9.38 9.38 -13.30
CA LEU A 111 8.90 8.10 -12.82
C LEU A 111 7.53 7.82 -13.42
N LYS A 112 7.29 6.57 -13.74
CA LYS A 112 5.95 6.14 -14.11
C LYS A 112 5.09 6.11 -12.85
N PRO A 113 3.98 6.85 -12.76
CA PRO A 113 3.11 6.82 -11.58
C PRO A 113 2.59 5.41 -11.29
N THR A 114 2.33 5.13 -10.03
CA THR A 114 1.54 3.97 -9.62
C THR A 114 0.05 4.23 -9.83
N ASN A 115 -0.75 3.18 -9.75
CA ASN A 115 -2.21 3.25 -9.85
C ASN A 115 -2.82 2.35 -8.78
N ILE A 116 -2.33 2.49 -7.53
CA ILE A 116 -2.77 1.69 -6.39
C ILE A 116 -4.26 1.90 -6.14
N LYS A 117 -4.73 3.12 -6.29
CA LYS A 117 -6.15 3.47 -6.15
C LYS A 117 -7.09 2.56 -6.98
N ASN A 118 -6.65 2.16 -8.17
CA ASN A 118 -7.38 1.28 -9.07
C ASN A 118 -6.76 -0.13 -9.13
N SER A 119 -6.20 -0.60 -8.03
CA SER A 119 -5.66 -1.94 -7.88
C SER A 119 -6.39 -2.66 -6.75
N GLN A 120 -6.33 -3.99 -6.75
CA GLN A 120 -6.75 -4.75 -5.58
C GLN A 120 -5.77 -4.47 -4.43
N TYR A 121 -6.27 -4.10 -3.26
CA TYR A 121 -5.44 -3.92 -2.07
C TYR A 121 -6.20 -4.19 -0.77
N VAL A 122 -5.43 -4.42 0.28
CA VAL A 122 -5.90 -4.62 1.65
C VAL A 122 -5.21 -3.61 2.55
N VAL A 123 -5.96 -2.98 3.44
CA VAL A 123 -5.44 -2.07 4.47
C VAL A 123 -5.81 -2.62 5.83
N SER A 124 -4.86 -2.73 6.73
CA SER A 124 -5.07 -3.14 8.12
C SER A 124 -4.37 -2.20 9.08
N LEU A 125 -4.96 -2.02 10.27
CA LEU A 125 -4.42 -1.26 11.39
C LEU A 125 -3.80 -2.22 12.40
N HIS A 126 -2.55 -1.97 12.77
CA HIS A 126 -1.82 -2.67 13.82
C HIS A 126 -1.62 -1.77 15.03
N THR A 127 -1.78 -2.34 16.22
CA THR A 127 -1.58 -1.65 17.51
C THR A 127 -0.58 -2.37 18.42
N ASP A 128 0.12 -3.38 17.88
CA ASP A 128 1.02 -4.28 18.61
C ASP A 128 2.52 -3.96 18.44
N SER A 129 2.86 -2.79 17.91
CA SER A 129 4.26 -2.39 17.79
C SER A 129 4.94 -2.31 19.15
N LYS A 130 6.23 -2.63 19.23
CA LYS A 130 7.01 -2.50 20.48
C LYS A 130 7.01 -1.09 21.04
N SER A 131 6.86 -0.09 20.19
CA SER A 131 6.73 1.33 20.57
C SER A 131 5.31 1.73 21.00
N GLY A 132 4.31 0.85 20.84
CA GLY A 132 2.91 1.16 21.08
C GLY A 132 2.32 2.18 20.10
N ILE A 133 2.98 2.43 18.97
CA ILE A 133 2.50 3.37 17.94
C ILE A 133 1.63 2.62 16.95
N PRO A 134 0.36 3.00 16.78
CA PRO A 134 -0.49 2.41 15.76
C PRO A 134 0.04 2.71 14.36
N HIS A 135 -0.09 1.74 13.44
CA HIS A 135 0.36 1.89 12.07
C HIS A 135 -0.49 1.10 11.11
N LEU A 136 -0.59 1.59 9.87
CA LEU A 136 -1.28 0.90 8.80
C LEU A 136 -0.30 0.04 8.01
N HIS A 137 -0.77 -1.15 7.64
CA HIS A 137 -0.19 -1.97 6.58
C HIS A 137 -1.09 -1.90 5.35
N ILE A 138 -0.49 -1.68 4.18
CA ILE A 138 -1.17 -1.75 2.88
C ILE A 138 -0.44 -2.79 2.05
N VAL A 139 -1.19 -3.78 1.55
CA VAL A 139 -0.68 -4.77 0.59
C VAL A 139 -1.48 -4.64 -0.70
N ALA A 140 -0.83 -4.24 -1.77
CA ALA A 140 -1.46 -3.96 -3.05
C ALA A 140 -0.95 -4.88 -4.17
N ASN A 141 -1.85 -5.20 -5.09
CA ASN A 141 -1.53 -5.96 -6.29
C ASN A 141 -0.56 -5.19 -7.19
N ARG A 142 0.42 -5.90 -7.76
CA ARG A 142 1.36 -5.32 -8.74
C ARG A 142 0.69 -5.00 -10.09
N ILE A 143 -0.48 -5.56 -10.38
CA ILE A 143 -1.25 -5.25 -11.59
C ILE A 143 -2.52 -4.52 -11.18
N ASP A 144 -2.76 -3.37 -11.83
CA ASP A 144 -3.98 -2.61 -11.65
C ASP A 144 -5.17 -3.22 -12.39
N ASN A 145 -6.36 -2.69 -12.19
CA ASN A 145 -7.60 -3.18 -12.79
C ASN A 145 -7.66 -3.01 -14.31
N MET A 146 -6.75 -2.20 -14.88
CA MET A 146 -6.57 -2.04 -16.33
C MET A 146 -5.54 -3.01 -16.90
N GLY A 147 -5.01 -3.92 -16.11
CA GLY A 147 -3.99 -4.88 -16.51
C GLY A 147 -2.58 -4.29 -16.65
N LYS A 148 -2.32 -3.07 -16.13
CA LYS A 148 -1.00 -2.43 -16.17
C LYS A 148 -0.23 -2.75 -14.90
N THR A 149 1.09 -2.89 -15.04
CA THR A 149 1.97 -3.12 -13.90
C THR A 149 2.23 -1.80 -13.15
N ASN A 150 1.94 -1.77 -11.86
CA ASN A 150 2.37 -0.71 -10.95
C ASN A 150 3.90 -0.67 -10.91
N ASP A 151 4.48 0.49 -11.21
CA ASP A 151 5.93 0.65 -11.21
C ASP A 151 6.49 0.63 -9.78
N ALA A 152 7.50 -0.21 -9.56
CA ALA A 152 8.14 -0.36 -8.25
C ALA A 152 9.49 0.38 -8.14
N HIS A 153 9.91 1.10 -9.17
CA HIS A 153 11.15 1.87 -9.12
C HIS A 153 11.06 2.94 -8.03
N TYR A 154 12.04 2.92 -7.16
CA TYR A 154 12.13 3.85 -6.02
C TYR A 154 10.90 3.84 -5.11
N ILE A 155 10.18 2.73 -5.01
CA ILE A 155 8.91 2.68 -4.26
C ILE A 155 9.08 3.06 -2.77
N GLY A 156 10.21 2.74 -2.16
CA GLY A 156 10.55 3.17 -0.81
C GLY A 156 10.74 4.69 -0.71
N GLU A 157 11.48 5.28 -1.65
CA GLU A 157 11.68 6.74 -1.73
C GLU A 157 10.35 7.47 -1.97
N ARG A 158 9.48 6.92 -2.83
CA ARG A 158 8.14 7.45 -3.08
C ARG A 158 7.25 7.40 -1.83
N ALA A 159 7.31 6.32 -1.06
CA ALA A 159 6.55 6.19 0.17
C ALA A 159 6.96 7.26 1.20
N VAL A 160 8.26 7.48 1.37
CA VAL A 160 8.79 8.56 2.23
C VAL A 160 8.37 9.93 1.70
N HIS A 161 8.46 10.17 0.39
CA HIS A 161 8.05 11.44 -0.21
C HIS A 161 6.56 11.69 -0.01
N ALA A 162 5.70 10.67 -0.19
CA ALA A 162 4.27 10.78 0.09
C ALA A 162 4.01 11.16 1.56
N ALA A 163 4.72 10.52 2.50
CA ALA A 163 4.62 10.86 3.92
C ALA A 163 4.99 12.32 4.20
N ASN A 164 6.05 12.82 3.59
CA ASN A 164 6.50 14.21 3.76
C ASN A 164 5.46 15.21 3.24
N ILE A 165 4.89 14.96 2.06
CA ILE A 165 3.82 15.80 1.50
C ILE A 165 2.61 15.84 2.45
N ILE A 166 2.22 14.69 3.02
CA ILE A 166 1.10 14.63 3.97
C ILE A 166 1.44 15.36 5.28
N ASN A 167 2.66 15.20 5.80
CA ASN A 167 3.12 15.91 6.99
C ASN A 167 3.03 17.44 6.79
N GLU A 168 3.48 17.93 5.65
CA GLU A 168 3.39 19.36 5.31
C GLU A 168 1.93 19.84 5.25
N ARG A 169 1.05 19.09 4.56
CA ARG A 169 -0.37 19.44 4.42
C ARG A 169 -1.12 19.46 5.75
N ARG A 170 -0.76 18.55 6.66
CA ARG A 170 -1.39 18.42 7.98
C ARG A 170 -0.72 19.22 9.09
N GLY A 171 0.40 19.89 8.79
CA GLY A 171 1.19 20.62 9.79
C GLY A 171 1.85 19.69 10.82
N TRP A 172 2.12 18.44 10.47
CA TRP A 172 2.79 17.48 11.33
C TRP A 172 4.29 17.67 11.32
N VAL A 173 4.92 17.44 12.48
CA VAL A 173 6.39 17.53 12.59
C VAL A 173 7.01 16.35 11.81
N GLN A 174 8.06 16.65 11.04
CA GLN A 174 8.83 15.66 10.29
C GLN A 174 9.86 14.96 11.18
#